data_5a7de98ed7e8c0472342d594a32c4925
#
_entry.id   5a7de98ed7e8c0472342d594a32c4925
#
_cell.length_a   1.000
_cell.length_b   1.000
_cell.length_c   1.000
_cell.angle_alpha   90.00
_cell.angle_beta   90.00
_cell.angle_gamma   90.00
#
_symmetry.space_group_name_H-M   'P 1'
#
loop_
_entity.id
_entity.type
_entity.pdbx_description
1 polymer ?
#
loop_
_entity_poly.entity_id
_entity_poly.type
_entity_poly.pdbx_seq_one_letter_code
_entity_poly.pdbx_strand_id
1 'polypeptide(L)'
;SFPQGLGTGSLFVTNFSGAPLCLEGEHMWCGTPDQREFNREAAHFRHTFLNAEPSLSVQTSGSTGQPQRLSVEKQRMVRSAEATLRFLRIPNGSTALLCLPLKFIAGQMMVVRSLVGSLSLRAVCPSSRPLATLHDAPFFAAMTPMQVFESLRSPHDRRLLRRIRRLLIGGGSISPTLEEELRDFPNE
;
A
#
# COMPACT_ATOMS: atom_id res chain seq x y z
N SER A 1 -0.19 15.94 20.93
CA SER A 1 -1.63 15.79 20.62
C SER A 1 -1.74 15.45 19.15
N PHE A 2 -2.36 14.33 18.85
CA PHE A 2 -2.77 13.99 17.49
C PHE A 2 -3.68 15.10 16.97
N PRO A 3 -3.60 15.50 15.68
CA PRO A 3 -4.55 16.42 15.14
C PRO A 3 -5.95 15.83 15.35
N GLN A 4 -6.79 16.55 16.10
CA GLN A 4 -8.21 16.27 16.19
C GLN A 4 -8.77 16.45 14.79
N GLY A 5 -9.04 15.34 14.09
CA GLY A 5 -9.54 15.39 12.73
C GLY A 5 -9.06 14.26 11.82
N LEU A 6 -8.32 13.29 12.32
CA LEU A 6 -8.30 11.98 11.66
C LEU A 6 -9.71 11.42 11.83
N GLY A 7 -10.59 11.84 10.93
CA GLY A 7 -11.96 11.39 10.94
C GLY A 7 -11.97 9.87 11.05
N THR A 8 -12.95 9.35 11.77
CA THR A 8 -13.33 7.94 11.83
C THR A 8 -13.72 7.44 10.42
N GLY A 9 -12.98 7.87 9.39
CA GLY A 9 -13.13 7.41 8.03
C GLY A 9 -12.95 5.89 8.05
N SER A 10 -14.05 5.18 7.87
CA SER A 10 -14.03 3.74 7.66
C SER A 10 -12.95 3.41 6.66
N LEU A 11 -11.96 2.65 7.08
CA LEU A 11 -10.96 2.12 6.17
C LEU A 11 -11.69 1.07 5.31
N PHE A 12 -12.18 1.52 4.16
CA PHE A 12 -12.81 0.62 3.21
C PHE A 12 -11.70 -0.10 2.45
N VAL A 13 -11.52 -1.37 2.76
CA VAL A 13 -10.78 -2.28 1.90
C VAL A 13 -11.80 -2.89 0.95
N THR A 14 -11.68 -2.62 -0.34
CA THR A 14 -12.57 -3.22 -1.34
C THR A 14 -12.12 -4.64 -1.63
N ASN A 15 -13.08 -5.57 -1.62
CA ASN A 15 -12.89 -6.93 -2.10
C ASN A 15 -12.90 -6.97 -3.64
N PHE A 16 -12.72 -8.15 -4.22
CA PHE A 16 -12.71 -8.41 -5.66
C PHE A 16 -13.93 -7.92 -6.44
N SER A 17 -15.06 -7.70 -5.79
CA SER A 17 -16.32 -7.25 -6.41
C SER A 17 -16.50 -5.74 -6.40
N GLY A 18 -15.50 -4.97 -5.96
CA GLY A 18 -15.61 -3.52 -5.87
C GLY A 18 -16.43 -3.02 -4.69
N ALA A 19 -17.01 -3.93 -3.88
CA ALA A 19 -17.69 -3.55 -2.66
C ALA A 19 -16.65 -3.12 -1.59
N PRO A 20 -16.92 -2.06 -0.82
CA PRO A 20 -16.03 -1.66 0.24
C PRO A 20 -15.93 -2.76 1.30
N LEU A 21 -14.71 -3.29 1.52
CA LEU A 21 -14.43 -4.11 2.68
C LEU A 21 -14.33 -3.16 3.88
N CYS A 22 -15.34 -3.20 4.73
CA CYS A 22 -15.18 -2.68 6.07
C CYS A 22 -14.23 -3.61 6.81
N LEU A 23 -13.10 -3.10 7.33
CA LEU A 23 -12.22 -3.90 8.19
C LEU A 23 -12.89 -4.28 9.52
N GLU A 24 -14.08 -3.79 9.76
CA GLU A 24 -14.96 -4.13 10.88
C GLU A 24 -16.22 -4.80 10.30
N GLY A 25 -16.30 -6.14 10.34
CA GLY A 25 -17.50 -6.88 9.95
C GLY A 25 -17.26 -8.15 9.12
N GLU A 26 -18.35 -8.79 8.73
CA GLU A 26 -18.39 -10.11 8.08
C GLU A 26 -17.61 -10.22 6.75
N HIS A 27 -17.36 -9.10 6.07
CA HIS A 27 -16.63 -9.06 4.80
C HIS A 27 -15.11 -9.26 4.90
N MET A 28 -14.54 -9.25 6.11
CA MET A 28 -13.12 -9.55 6.34
C MET A 28 -12.76 -11.00 5.97
N TRP A 29 -13.75 -11.85 5.79
CA TRP A 29 -13.61 -13.29 5.56
C TRP A 29 -13.68 -13.72 4.09
N CYS A 30 -13.82 -12.77 3.14
CA CYS A 30 -13.82 -13.06 1.72
C CYS A 30 -12.40 -13.30 1.19
N GLY A 31 -12.24 -14.30 0.32
CA GLY A 31 -10.99 -14.61 -0.36
C GLY A 31 -10.29 -15.88 0.13
N THR A 32 -9.06 -16.11 -0.36
CA THR A 32 -8.22 -17.24 0.04
C THR A 32 -7.79 -17.12 1.52
N PRO A 33 -7.34 -18.20 2.17
CA PRO A 33 -6.80 -18.15 3.53
C PRO A 33 -5.72 -17.08 3.70
N ASP A 34 -4.78 -16.99 2.75
CA ASP A 34 -3.69 -16.01 2.78
C ASP A 34 -4.20 -14.57 2.65
N GLN A 35 -5.21 -14.35 1.81
CA GLN A 35 -5.82 -13.01 1.67
C GLN A 35 -6.54 -12.60 2.96
N ARG A 36 -7.24 -13.52 3.62
CA ARG A 36 -7.88 -13.26 4.91
C ARG A 36 -6.87 -12.95 6.01
N GLU A 37 -5.75 -13.68 6.03
CA GLU A 37 -4.66 -13.41 6.97
C GLU A 37 -4.07 -12.01 6.75
N PHE A 38 -3.77 -11.68 5.51
CA PHE A 38 -3.24 -10.37 5.15
C PHE A 38 -4.21 -9.22 5.50
N ASN A 39 -5.50 -9.43 5.32
CA ASN A 39 -6.53 -8.46 5.74
C ASN A 39 -6.52 -8.27 7.26
N ARG A 40 -6.37 -9.37 8.04
CA ARG A 40 -6.23 -9.30 9.51
C ARG A 40 -4.98 -8.56 9.94
N GLU A 41 -3.85 -8.80 9.29
CA GLU A 41 -2.60 -8.05 9.54
C GLU A 41 -2.80 -6.55 9.28
N ALA A 42 -3.47 -6.17 8.19
CA ALA A 42 -3.74 -4.78 7.86
C ALA A 42 -4.66 -4.11 8.89
N ALA A 43 -5.71 -4.81 9.34
CA ALA A 43 -6.61 -4.35 10.39
C ALA A 43 -5.87 -4.19 11.73
N HIS A 44 -5.06 -5.18 12.09
CA HIS A 44 -4.25 -5.14 13.31
C HIS A 44 -3.26 -3.98 13.29
N PHE A 45 -2.53 -3.79 12.20
CA PHE A 45 -1.61 -2.66 12.06
C PHE A 45 -2.35 -1.32 12.18
N ARG A 46 -3.50 -1.16 11.52
CA ARG A 46 -4.33 0.04 11.65
C ARG A 46 -4.69 0.32 13.12
N HIS A 47 -5.19 -0.68 13.84
CA HIS A 47 -5.54 -0.55 15.25
C HIS A 47 -4.32 -0.14 16.08
N THR A 48 -3.17 -0.79 15.88
CA THR A 48 -1.92 -0.45 16.56
C THR A 48 -1.44 0.96 16.22
N PHE A 49 -1.61 1.39 14.97
CA PHE A 49 -1.25 2.75 14.58
C PHE A 49 -2.13 3.81 15.25
N LEU A 50 -3.41 3.53 15.41
CA LEU A 50 -4.39 4.46 16.00
C LEU A 50 -4.43 4.44 17.54
N ASN A 51 -3.75 3.52 18.21
CA ASN A 51 -3.70 3.51 19.68
C ASN A 51 -2.89 4.71 20.22
N ALA A 52 -2.96 4.93 21.54
CA ALA A 52 -2.34 6.07 22.21
C ALA A 52 -0.80 6.04 22.27
N GLU A 53 -0.16 4.91 21.94
CA GLU A 53 1.30 4.80 21.93
C GLU A 53 1.92 5.74 20.91
N PRO A 54 2.95 6.54 21.27
CA PRO A 54 3.52 7.53 20.37
C PRO A 54 4.41 6.94 19.27
N SER A 55 4.88 5.70 19.47
CA SER A 55 5.86 5.04 18.59
C SER A 55 5.44 3.65 18.21
N LEU A 56 6.00 3.16 17.10
CA LEU A 56 5.86 1.79 16.61
C LEU A 56 7.22 1.14 16.42
N SER A 57 7.30 -0.17 16.70
CA SER A 57 8.45 -0.97 16.27
C SER A 57 8.27 -1.37 14.81
N VAL A 58 9.17 -0.92 13.96
CA VAL A 58 9.19 -1.25 12.53
C VAL A 58 10.42 -2.08 12.18
N GLN A 59 10.27 -2.96 11.21
CA GLN A 59 11.38 -3.74 10.69
C GLN A 59 11.83 -3.17 9.35
N THR A 60 13.13 -2.93 9.21
CA THR A 60 13.73 -2.56 7.93
C THR A 60 14.32 -3.80 7.27
N SER A 61 14.33 -3.83 5.94
CA SER A 61 14.89 -4.95 5.16
C SER A 61 16.41 -5.05 5.24
N GLY A 62 17.11 -4.09 5.90
CA GLY A 62 18.55 -4.07 6.13
C GLY A 62 19.37 -4.26 4.86
N SER A 63 20.06 -3.24 4.38
CA SER A 63 21.04 -3.36 3.27
C SER A 63 22.22 -4.29 3.59
N THR A 64 22.38 -4.66 4.86
CA THR A 64 23.44 -5.55 5.38
C THR A 64 22.97 -6.98 5.65
N GLY A 65 21.75 -7.35 5.23
CA GLY A 65 21.22 -8.73 5.29
C GLY A 65 20.55 -9.11 6.61
N GLN A 66 20.70 -8.37 7.70
CA GLN A 66 19.97 -8.63 8.95
C GLN A 66 18.86 -7.59 9.17
N PRO A 67 17.60 -8.03 9.39
CA PRO A 67 16.51 -7.12 9.68
C PRO A 67 16.75 -6.38 11.00
N GLN A 68 16.77 -5.06 10.95
CA GLN A 68 16.87 -4.24 12.16
C GLN A 68 15.46 -3.79 12.59
N ARG A 69 15.21 -3.87 13.89
CA ARG A 69 14.03 -3.27 14.51
C ARG A 69 14.36 -1.86 14.97
N LEU A 70 13.56 -0.91 14.50
CA LEU A 70 13.69 0.51 14.85
C LEU A 70 12.39 0.98 15.48
N SER A 71 12.48 1.80 16.52
CA SER A 71 11.33 2.53 17.04
C SER A 71 11.13 3.78 16.18
N VAL A 72 9.95 3.94 15.61
CA VAL A 72 9.57 5.10 14.78
C VAL A 72 8.38 5.81 15.40
N GLU A 73 8.51 7.12 15.57
CA GLU A 73 7.41 7.96 16.04
C GLU A 73 6.29 8.00 14.99
N LYS A 74 5.06 7.73 15.42
CA LYS A 74 3.87 7.79 14.53
C LYS A 74 3.71 9.15 13.87
N GLN A 75 4.05 10.24 14.57
CA GLN A 75 4.00 11.59 14.04
C GLN A 75 4.94 11.77 12.83
N ARG A 76 6.12 11.12 12.84
CA ARG A 76 7.02 11.12 11.67
C ARG A 76 6.42 10.37 10.49
N MET A 77 5.73 9.27 10.76
CA MET A 77 5.03 8.52 9.71
C MET A 77 3.89 9.35 9.10
N VAL A 78 3.12 10.07 9.91
CA VAL A 78 2.06 10.99 9.45
C VAL A 78 2.65 12.07 8.54
N ARG A 79 3.70 12.78 8.99
CA ARG A 79 4.37 13.82 8.18
C ARG A 79 4.92 13.28 6.85
N SER A 80 5.49 12.08 6.87
CA SER A 80 5.97 11.41 5.65
C SER A 80 4.82 11.07 4.70
N ALA A 81 3.69 10.61 5.25
CA ALA A 81 2.49 10.32 4.46
C ALA A 81 1.93 11.60 3.81
N GLU A 82 1.77 12.68 4.59
CA GLU A 82 1.33 14.00 4.10
C GLU A 82 2.24 14.53 2.98
N ALA A 83 3.56 14.44 3.18
CA ALA A 83 4.52 14.87 2.18
C ALA A 83 4.39 14.06 0.87
N THR A 84 4.24 12.74 0.97
CA THR A 84 4.04 11.87 -0.20
C THR A 84 2.74 12.19 -0.94
N LEU A 85 1.63 12.30 -0.20
CA LEU A 85 0.32 12.58 -0.78
C LEU A 85 0.29 13.93 -1.50
N ARG A 86 0.92 14.94 -0.92
CA ARG A 86 1.05 16.28 -1.49
C ARG A 86 1.94 16.28 -2.73
N PHE A 87 3.12 15.66 -2.63
CA PHE A 87 4.07 15.60 -3.75
C PHE A 87 3.48 14.89 -4.97
N LEU A 88 2.84 13.74 -4.75
CA LEU A 88 2.18 12.97 -5.80
C LEU A 88 0.79 13.49 -6.17
N ARG A 89 0.32 14.58 -5.54
CA ARG A 89 -0.99 15.17 -5.79
C ARG A 89 -2.11 14.13 -5.77
N ILE A 90 -2.13 13.29 -4.72
CA ILE A 90 -3.14 12.23 -4.58
C ILE A 90 -4.39 12.84 -3.94
N PRO A 91 -5.54 12.86 -4.63
CA PRO A 91 -6.79 13.39 -4.09
C PRO A 91 -7.32 12.51 -2.95
N ASN A 92 -7.97 13.13 -1.97
CA ASN A 92 -8.69 12.41 -0.94
C ASN A 92 -9.77 11.51 -1.57
N GLY A 93 -9.99 10.34 -0.98
CA GLY A 93 -10.95 9.37 -1.51
C GLY A 93 -10.42 8.53 -2.69
N SER A 94 -9.22 8.82 -3.20
CA SER A 94 -8.62 8.00 -4.27
C SER A 94 -8.43 6.56 -3.84
N THR A 95 -8.47 5.63 -4.80
CA THR A 95 -8.15 4.22 -4.55
C THR A 95 -6.64 4.01 -4.43
N ALA A 96 -6.22 3.24 -3.42
CA ALA A 96 -4.82 2.89 -3.21
C ALA A 96 -4.64 1.37 -3.07
N LEU A 97 -3.52 0.83 -3.55
CA LEU A 97 -3.21 -0.59 -3.48
C LEU A 97 -2.17 -0.87 -2.38
N LEU A 98 -2.54 -1.72 -1.42
CA LEU A 98 -1.61 -2.34 -0.47
C LEU A 98 -1.28 -3.76 -0.97
N CYS A 99 -0.07 -3.94 -1.48
CA CYS A 99 0.45 -5.23 -1.98
C CYS A 99 1.87 -5.53 -1.50
N LEU A 100 2.29 -4.84 -0.43
CA LEU A 100 3.58 -4.98 0.21
C LEU A 100 3.42 -5.61 1.60
N PRO A 101 4.35 -6.46 2.07
CA PRO A 101 4.26 -7.08 3.38
C PRO A 101 4.26 -6.04 4.51
N LEU A 102 3.32 -6.18 5.45
CA LEU A 102 3.15 -5.26 6.59
C LEU A 102 4.26 -5.41 7.66
N LYS A 103 5.04 -6.47 7.61
CA LYS A 103 6.24 -6.59 8.44
C LYS A 103 7.30 -5.52 8.14
N PHE A 104 7.26 -4.91 6.93
CA PHE A 104 8.18 -3.86 6.52
C PHE A 104 7.50 -2.49 6.50
N ILE A 105 8.31 -1.45 6.74
CA ILE A 105 7.85 -0.06 6.77
C ILE A 105 7.11 0.37 5.51
N ALA A 106 7.49 -0.17 4.33
CA ALA A 106 6.86 0.18 3.06
C ALA A 106 5.36 -0.20 3.00
N GLY A 107 5.01 -1.42 3.45
CA GLY A 107 3.61 -1.86 3.56
C GLY A 107 2.85 -1.06 4.61
N GLN A 108 3.46 -0.85 5.78
CA GLN A 108 2.89 -0.04 6.86
C GLN A 108 2.58 1.39 6.39
N MET A 109 3.48 2.02 5.65
CA MET A 109 3.28 3.36 5.12
C MET A 109 2.12 3.47 4.12
N MET A 110 1.75 2.39 3.43
CA MET A 110 0.55 2.40 2.59
C MET A 110 -0.73 2.52 3.43
N VAL A 111 -0.79 1.83 4.57
CA VAL A 111 -1.91 1.97 5.52
C VAL A 111 -1.92 3.39 6.11
N VAL A 112 -0.77 3.92 6.52
CA VAL A 112 -0.68 5.29 7.07
C VAL A 112 -1.10 6.34 6.05
N ARG A 113 -0.65 6.23 4.79
CA ARG A 113 -1.07 7.13 3.70
C ARG A 113 -2.57 7.05 3.46
N SER A 114 -3.16 5.86 3.54
CA SER A 114 -4.61 5.72 3.36
C SER A 114 -5.40 6.38 4.49
N LEU A 115 -4.92 6.29 5.73
CA LEU A 115 -5.54 6.97 6.87
C LEU A 115 -5.43 8.50 6.74
N VAL A 116 -4.24 8.99 6.44
CA VAL A 116 -3.97 10.45 6.35
C VAL A 116 -4.70 11.09 5.16
N GLY A 117 -4.74 10.41 4.01
CA GLY A 117 -5.39 10.89 2.79
C GLY A 117 -6.84 10.46 2.62
N SER A 118 -7.43 9.79 3.62
CA SER A 118 -8.79 9.20 3.50
C SER A 118 -8.95 8.35 2.23
N LEU A 119 -7.91 7.58 1.87
CA LEU A 119 -7.92 6.79 0.64
C LEU A 119 -8.71 5.49 0.82
N SER A 120 -9.36 5.04 -0.25
CA SER A 120 -9.97 3.72 -0.33
C SER A 120 -8.88 2.67 -0.57
N LEU A 121 -8.46 1.97 0.50
CA LEU A 121 -7.35 1.02 0.45
C LEU A 121 -7.83 -0.36 0.00
N ARG A 122 -7.29 -0.85 -1.10
CA ARG A 122 -7.42 -2.25 -1.56
C ARG A 122 -6.22 -3.03 -1.06
N ALA A 123 -6.43 -4.06 -0.26
CA ALA A 123 -5.39 -4.97 0.19
C ALA A 123 -5.40 -6.22 -0.68
N VAL A 124 -4.25 -6.53 -1.26
CA VAL A 124 -3.98 -7.77 -2.00
C VAL A 124 -2.77 -8.44 -1.37
N CYS A 125 -2.89 -9.73 -1.08
CA CYS A 125 -1.80 -10.50 -0.49
C CYS A 125 -0.51 -10.31 -1.31
N PRO A 126 0.62 -9.99 -0.66
CA PRO A 126 1.87 -9.76 -1.35
C PRO A 126 2.28 -10.93 -2.24
N SER A 127 2.52 -10.65 -3.50
CA SER A 127 2.96 -11.60 -4.51
C SER A 127 3.85 -10.91 -5.55
N SER A 128 4.45 -11.66 -6.45
CA SER A 128 5.22 -11.10 -7.56
C SER A 128 4.33 -10.37 -8.58
N ARG A 129 3.04 -10.72 -8.65
CA ARG A 129 2.07 -10.15 -9.59
C ARG A 129 0.80 -9.69 -8.87
N PRO A 130 0.86 -8.60 -8.09
CA PRO A 130 -0.26 -8.16 -7.25
C PRO A 130 -1.46 -7.62 -8.05
N LEU A 131 -1.28 -7.30 -9.33
CA LEU A 131 -2.34 -6.82 -10.20
C LEU A 131 -3.17 -7.93 -10.83
N ALA A 132 -2.70 -9.20 -10.79
CA ALA A 132 -3.32 -10.34 -11.48
C ALA A 132 -4.79 -10.59 -11.11
N THR A 133 -5.17 -10.20 -9.91
CA THR A 133 -6.52 -10.42 -9.36
C THR A 133 -7.40 -9.18 -9.39
N LEU A 134 -6.90 -8.06 -9.89
CA LEU A 134 -7.65 -6.82 -9.96
C LEU A 134 -8.39 -6.70 -11.30
N HIS A 135 -9.60 -6.16 -11.26
CA HIS A 135 -10.39 -5.85 -12.46
C HIS A 135 -10.12 -4.44 -12.98
N ASP A 136 -9.78 -3.51 -12.10
CA ASP A 136 -9.52 -2.10 -12.39
C ASP A 136 -8.24 -1.62 -11.69
N ALA A 137 -7.59 -0.63 -12.30
CA ALA A 137 -6.37 -0.07 -11.75
C ALA A 137 -6.66 0.86 -10.56
N PRO A 138 -5.88 0.79 -9.46
CA PRO A 138 -5.95 1.79 -8.41
C PRO A 138 -5.42 3.14 -8.91
N PHE A 139 -5.80 4.23 -8.25
CA PHE A 139 -5.22 5.54 -8.54
C PHE A 139 -3.75 5.60 -8.11
N PHE A 140 -3.44 5.05 -6.93
CA PHE A 140 -2.11 5.04 -6.33
C PHE A 140 -1.67 3.63 -5.95
N ALA A 141 -0.42 3.29 -6.26
CA ALA A 141 0.21 2.04 -5.82
C ALA A 141 1.67 2.28 -5.42
N ALA A 142 2.13 1.51 -4.44
CA ALA A 142 3.55 1.35 -4.15
C ALA A 142 3.94 -0.11 -4.41
N MET A 143 4.94 -0.34 -5.26
CA MET A 143 5.36 -1.66 -5.70
C MET A 143 6.88 -1.77 -5.68
N THR A 144 7.38 -3.00 -5.54
CA THR A 144 8.82 -3.26 -5.75
C THR A 144 9.16 -3.32 -7.24
N PRO A 145 10.44 -3.09 -7.64
CA PRO A 145 10.87 -3.25 -9.02
C PRO A 145 10.53 -4.65 -9.59
N MET A 146 10.67 -5.70 -8.77
CA MET A 146 10.30 -7.06 -9.16
C MET A 146 8.80 -7.20 -9.47
N GLN A 147 7.93 -6.64 -8.61
CA GLN A 147 6.48 -6.69 -8.85
C GLN A 147 6.11 -5.97 -10.14
N VAL A 148 6.74 -4.82 -10.42
CA VAL A 148 6.52 -4.09 -11.66
C VAL A 148 7.01 -4.90 -12.86
N PHE A 149 8.22 -5.43 -12.80
CA PHE A 149 8.80 -6.26 -13.86
C PHE A 149 7.92 -7.47 -14.20
N GLU A 150 7.47 -8.23 -13.19
CA GLU A 150 6.60 -9.38 -13.40
C GLU A 150 5.20 -8.98 -13.92
N SER A 151 4.69 -7.83 -13.50
CA SER A 151 3.42 -7.30 -14.02
C SER A 151 3.52 -6.89 -15.49
N LEU A 152 4.67 -6.40 -15.94
CA LEU A 152 4.91 -6.05 -17.36
C LEU A 152 4.86 -7.26 -18.30
N ARG A 153 5.13 -8.47 -17.80
CA ARG A 153 5.14 -9.72 -18.58
C ARG A 153 3.74 -10.29 -18.86
N SER A 154 2.72 -9.78 -18.17
CA SER A 154 1.33 -10.20 -18.37
C SER A 154 0.55 -9.11 -19.10
N PRO A 155 -0.14 -9.42 -20.21
CA PRO A 155 -0.95 -8.42 -20.92
C PRO A 155 -2.04 -7.78 -20.06
N HIS A 156 -2.64 -8.56 -19.14
CA HIS A 156 -3.64 -8.07 -18.20
C HIS A 156 -3.03 -7.07 -17.22
N ASP A 157 -1.95 -7.47 -16.52
CA ASP A 157 -1.33 -6.67 -15.48
C ASP A 157 -0.67 -5.40 -16.09
N ARG A 158 -0.02 -5.54 -17.26
CA ARG A 158 0.57 -4.42 -18.00
C ARG A 158 -0.48 -3.35 -18.34
N ARG A 159 -1.68 -3.78 -18.76
CA ARG A 159 -2.79 -2.86 -19.04
C ARG A 159 -3.23 -2.12 -17.79
N LEU A 160 -3.33 -2.81 -16.64
CA LEU A 160 -3.66 -2.17 -15.36
C LEU A 160 -2.54 -1.24 -14.90
N LEU A 161 -1.28 -1.68 -14.98
CA LEU A 161 -0.11 -0.89 -14.59
C LEU A 161 -0.07 0.46 -15.33
N ARG A 162 -0.34 0.47 -16.64
CA ARG A 162 -0.41 1.70 -17.46
C ARG A 162 -1.54 2.66 -17.04
N ARG A 163 -2.53 2.18 -16.30
CA ARG A 163 -3.69 2.97 -15.84
C ARG A 163 -3.55 3.47 -14.40
N ILE A 164 -2.56 2.99 -13.66
CA ILE A 164 -2.23 3.55 -12.34
C ILE A 164 -1.76 4.98 -12.54
N ARG A 165 -2.40 5.95 -11.89
CA ARG A 165 -2.07 7.37 -12.06
C ARG A 165 -0.80 7.78 -11.33
N ARG A 166 -0.55 7.20 -10.16
CA ARG A 166 0.63 7.46 -9.33
C ARG A 166 1.24 6.14 -8.90
N LEU A 167 2.43 5.84 -9.40
CA LEU A 167 3.14 4.62 -9.09
C LEU A 167 4.46 4.96 -8.39
N LEU A 168 4.58 4.53 -7.14
CA LEU A 168 5.82 4.61 -6.37
C LEU A 168 6.57 3.28 -6.50
N ILE A 169 7.76 3.29 -7.08
CA ILE A 169 8.61 2.11 -7.19
C ILE A 169 9.76 2.24 -6.21
N GLY A 170 9.92 1.25 -5.33
CA GLY A 170 10.97 1.29 -4.32
C GLY A 170 11.24 -0.06 -3.66
N GLY A 171 12.19 -0.08 -2.72
CA GLY A 171 12.58 -1.30 -2.01
C GLY A 171 13.57 -2.19 -2.75
N GLY A 172 14.16 -1.71 -3.84
CA GLY A 172 15.20 -2.37 -4.62
C GLY A 172 15.76 -1.47 -5.71
N SER A 173 16.83 -1.91 -6.36
CA SER A 173 17.39 -1.22 -7.54
C SER A 173 16.50 -1.42 -8.77
N ILE A 174 16.32 -0.36 -9.54
CA ILE A 174 15.65 -0.42 -10.83
C ILE A 174 16.73 -0.77 -11.88
N SER A 175 16.50 -1.85 -12.64
CA SER A 175 17.40 -2.20 -13.74
C SER A 175 17.23 -1.26 -14.92
N PRO A 176 18.29 -1.02 -15.75
CA PRO A 176 18.17 -0.21 -16.95
C PRO A 176 17.05 -0.70 -17.90
N THR A 177 16.89 -1.99 -18.03
CA THR A 177 15.81 -2.60 -18.84
C THR A 177 14.43 -2.22 -18.31
N LEU A 178 14.21 -2.27 -16.99
CA LEU A 178 12.94 -1.87 -16.39
C LEU A 178 12.69 -0.37 -16.57
N GLU A 179 13.73 0.45 -16.41
CA GLU A 179 13.63 1.89 -16.62
C GLU A 179 13.23 2.21 -18.07
N GLU A 180 13.83 1.52 -19.04
CA GLU A 180 13.50 1.69 -20.46
C GLU A 180 12.05 1.28 -20.77
N GLU A 181 11.59 0.12 -20.23
CA GLU A 181 10.22 -0.33 -20.41
C GLU A 181 9.18 0.61 -19.80
N LEU A 182 9.54 1.34 -18.73
CA LEU A 182 8.64 2.29 -18.05
C LEU A 182 8.66 3.69 -18.67
N ARG A 183 9.64 4.01 -19.52
CA ARG A 183 9.79 5.36 -20.12
C ARG A 183 8.57 5.81 -20.91
N ASP A 184 7.87 4.86 -21.55
CA ASP A 184 6.66 5.11 -22.35
C ASP A 184 5.36 5.00 -21.54
N PHE A 185 5.46 4.85 -20.23
CA PHE A 185 4.26 4.77 -19.38
C PHE A 185 3.76 6.17 -19.03
N PRO A 186 2.43 6.41 -19.09
CA PRO A 186 1.83 7.72 -18.80
C PRO A 186 1.75 8.03 -17.30
N ASN A 187 2.37 7.22 -16.46
CA ASN A 187 2.36 7.36 -15.01
C ASN A 187 3.40 8.41 -14.59
N GLU A 188 3.04 9.22 -13.60
CA GLU A 188 3.98 10.09 -12.88
C GLU A 188 4.40 9.46 -11.55
#